data_351ff59f2826330354336e74920e0c9b
#
_entry.id   351ff59f2826330354336e74920e0c9b
#
_cell.length_a   1.000
_cell.length_b   1.000
_cell.length_c   1.000
_cell.angle_alpha   90.00
_cell.angle_beta   90.00
_cell.angle_gamma   90.00
#
_symmetry.space_group_name_H-M   'P 1'
#
loop_
_entity.id
_entity.type
_entity.pdbx_description
1 polymer ?
#
loop_
_entity_poly.entity_id
_entity_poly.type
_entity_poly.pdbx_seq_one_letter_code
_entity_poly.pdbx_strand_id
1 'polypeptide(L)'
;MSGTTAFENILIAKSKNGMALGPCEPTICVNPANTKNIAAGAILDRYYWSEDGGRTWKNEDLKSTYGVFGDPVIVADWKGNFYYAHLSDPEGKQWGSEKLLDRIVIQKSTDGGKTYNDGSFCGYRHPKDQDKQWLVADPKTNDLFCTWTEFDVYNSHDLKNDHSRILFSKSTDSGKSWSEALAINQFEGDCEDDDNTTEGAVPAVGPKGEVYVAWAWKEKIWFDRSLDGGATWLAEDIEIADQPGGWSFDIPGITRCNGMPILVCDLSNGPNRGTLYVNWSDQRKDKNDTDIWLSKSTDGGKSWSKALRVNDDAPGKQQFLSWLAIDQTTGYLYCMFYDRRAYDDQRTDVYAAISKDGGKTFNNVKISAKSFNPSKFVFFGDYNHISAHGGIVRPIWTRMENGALSVWTAIMDFRIPGPGEKEMQD
;
A
#
# COMPACT_ATOMS: atom_id res chain seq x y z
N MET A 1 -30.30 -11.13 9.08
CA MET A 1 -30.33 -11.70 7.70
C MET A 1 -28.88 -11.64 7.22
N SER A 2 -28.22 -12.76 6.90
CA SER A 2 -26.89 -12.75 6.33
C SER A 2 -27.01 -12.23 4.89
N GLY A 3 -26.64 -10.97 4.67
CA GLY A 3 -26.56 -10.44 3.33
C GLY A 3 -25.53 -11.28 2.54
N THR A 4 -25.95 -11.86 1.44
CA THR A 4 -25.04 -12.44 0.47
C THR A 4 -24.10 -11.34 0.00
N THR A 5 -22.80 -11.53 0.17
CA THR A 5 -21.79 -10.64 -0.41
C THR A 5 -21.93 -10.70 -1.93
N ALA A 6 -21.91 -9.53 -2.57
CA ALA A 6 -21.96 -9.42 -4.03
C ALA A 6 -20.71 -10.02 -4.72
N PHE A 7 -19.64 -10.34 -3.95
CA PHE A 7 -18.33 -10.74 -4.50
C PHE A 7 -17.85 -12.08 -3.94
N GLU A 8 -17.33 -12.93 -4.83
CA GLU A 8 -16.67 -14.18 -4.47
C GLU A 8 -15.37 -13.89 -3.72
N ASN A 9 -15.16 -14.52 -2.56
CA ASN A 9 -13.94 -14.41 -1.79
C ASN A 9 -13.05 -15.62 -1.98
N ILE A 10 -11.78 -15.39 -2.31
CA ILE A 10 -10.79 -16.44 -2.57
C ILE A 10 -9.74 -16.40 -1.46
N LEU A 11 -9.50 -17.55 -0.84
CA LEU A 11 -8.38 -17.73 0.10
C LEU A 11 -7.08 -17.85 -0.71
N ILE A 12 -6.12 -16.94 -0.47
CA ILE A 12 -4.79 -16.99 -1.08
C ILE A 12 -3.84 -17.82 -0.22
N ALA A 13 -3.80 -17.54 1.08
CA ALA A 13 -2.90 -18.20 2.01
C ALA A 13 -3.48 -18.29 3.42
N LYS A 14 -3.02 -19.29 4.16
CA LYS A 14 -3.35 -19.46 5.59
C LYS A 14 -2.09 -19.83 6.36
N SER A 15 -1.97 -19.35 7.59
CA SER A 15 -0.95 -19.78 8.53
C SER A 15 -0.97 -21.31 8.70
N LYS A 16 0.19 -21.95 8.67
CA LYS A 16 0.32 -23.40 8.87
C LYS A 16 0.19 -23.78 10.35
N ASN A 17 0.58 -22.88 11.25
CA ASN A 17 0.56 -23.09 12.71
C ASN A 17 -0.04 -21.83 13.35
N GLY A 18 -1.04 -22.01 14.19
CA GLY A 18 -1.93 -20.97 14.69
C GLY A 18 -1.36 -19.76 15.43
N MET A 19 -0.03 -19.58 15.51
CA MET A 19 0.64 -18.42 16.12
C MET A 19 1.94 -18.04 15.41
N ALA A 20 2.08 -18.37 14.13
CA ALA A 20 3.23 -17.93 13.35
C ALA A 20 3.07 -16.46 12.96
N LEU A 21 4.18 -15.74 12.85
CA LEU A 21 4.24 -14.42 12.21
C LEU A 21 3.76 -14.54 10.75
N GLY A 22 2.64 -13.89 10.41
CA GLY A 22 2.04 -13.94 9.07
C GLY A 22 1.22 -15.21 8.75
N PRO A 23 0.62 -15.23 7.54
CA PRO A 23 0.70 -14.18 6.53
C PRO A 23 -0.16 -12.95 6.90
N CYS A 24 0.45 -11.78 6.88
CA CYS A 24 -0.21 -10.47 6.97
C CYS A 24 0.60 -9.45 6.13
N GLU A 25 0.25 -8.17 6.16
CA GLU A 25 0.84 -7.13 5.31
C GLU A 25 0.81 -7.53 3.82
N PRO A 26 -0.36 -7.83 3.29
CA PRO A 26 -0.44 -8.34 1.94
C PRO A 26 -0.33 -7.22 0.90
N THR A 27 0.33 -7.52 -0.20
CA THR A 27 0.38 -6.70 -1.42
C THR A 27 -0.15 -7.46 -2.62
N ILE A 28 -0.72 -6.75 -3.60
CA ILE A 28 -1.26 -7.36 -4.82
C ILE A 28 -1.08 -6.42 -6.01
N CYS A 29 -0.80 -6.96 -7.19
CA CYS A 29 -0.72 -6.20 -8.42
C CYS A 29 -1.38 -6.95 -9.58
N VAL A 30 -2.37 -6.32 -10.20
CA VAL A 30 -2.95 -6.76 -11.48
C VAL A 30 -2.00 -6.32 -12.60
N ASN A 31 -1.56 -7.25 -13.44
CA ASN A 31 -0.65 -6.98 -14.54
C ASN A 31 -1.34 -6.11 -15.61
N PRO A 32 -0.87 -4.89 -15.91
CA PRO A 32 -1.51 -4.02 -16.89
C PRO A 32 -1.39 -4.54 -18.33
N ALA A 33 -0.39 -5.36 -18.63
CA ALA A 33 -0.24 -5.97 -19.94
C ALA A 33 -1.11 -7.24 -20.12
N ASN A 34 -1.50 -7.90 -19.02
CA ASN A 34 -2.35 -9.09 -19.03
C ASN A 34 -3.07 -9.27 -17.71
N THR A 35 -4.29 -8.80 -17.60
CA THR A 35 -5.09 -8.82 -16.36
C THR A 35 -5.46 -10.22 -15.83
N LYS A 36 -5.15 -11.29 -16.57
CA LYS A 36 -5.22 -12.66 -16.05
C LYS A 36 -4.05 -12.99 -15.14
N ASN A 37 -2.89 -12.33 -15.34
CA ASN A 37 -1.75 -12.47 -14.45
C ASN A 37 -1.88 -11.50 -13.30
N ILE A 38 -1.80 -12.03 -12.09
CA ILE A 38 -1.82 -11.26 -10.85
C ILE A 38 -0.73 -11.81 -9.94
N ALA A 39 0.07 -10.92 -9.37
CA ALA A 39 1.05 -11.29 -8.36
C ALA A 39 0.65 -10.71 -7.00
N ALA A 40 0.95 -11.43 -5.93
CA ALA A 40 0.69 -11.00 -4.56
C ALA A 40 1.84 -11.44 -3.64
N GLY A 41 1.98 -10.79 -2.50
CA GLY A 41 2.96 -11.10 -1.47
C GLY A 41 2.36 -10.95 -0.08
N ALA A 42 3.01 -11.55 0.91
CA ALA A 42 2.72 -11.34 2.33
C ALA A 42 3.97 -11.67 3.17
N ILE A 43 4.05 -11.12 4.36
CA ILE A 43 5.21 -11.38 5.24
C ILE A 43 5.30 -12.88 5.61
N LEU A 44 6.54 -13.39 5.92
CA LEU A 44 7.81 -12.67 5.80
C LEU A 44 8.35 -12.68 4.36
N ASP A 45 8.26 -13.86 3.69
CA ASP A 45 8.99 -14.22 2.49
C ASP A 45 8.08 -14.90 1.44
N ARG A 46 6.78 -14.70 1.49
CA ARG A 46 5.86 -15.41 0.61
C ARG A 46 5.43 -14.59 -0.57
N TYR A 47 5.46 -15.23 -1.74
CA TYR A 47 4.80 -14.70 -2.92
C TYR A 47 3.81 -15.69 -3.51
N TYR A 48 2.83 -15.11 -4.22
CA TYR A 48 1.71 -15.82 -4.81
C TYR A 48 1.50 -15.31 -6.24
N TRP A 49 1.04 -16.18 -7.12
CA TRP A 49 0.65 -15.77 -8.48
C TRP A 49 -0.60 -16.48 -8.94
N SER A 50 -1.35 -15.80 -9.81
CA SER A 50 -2.54 -16.28 -10.49
C SER A 50 -2.39 -16.07 -12.00
N GLU A 51 -2.92 -17.02 -12.79
CA GLU A 51 -2.96 -16.97 -14.25
C GLU A 51 -4.40 -16.88 -14.80
N ASP A 52 -5.39 -16.78 -13.91
CA ASP A 52 -6.83 -16.79 -14.22
C ASP A 52 -7.59 -15.58 -13.61
N GLY A 53 -6.87 -14.51 -13.36
CA GLY A 53 -7.44 -13.28 -12.83
C GLY A 53 -7.74 -13.32 -11.33
N GLY A 54 -7.01 -14.12 -10.56
CA GLY A 54 -7.11 -14.19 -9.10
C GLY A 54 -8.08 -15.25 -8.58
N ARG A 55 -8.59 -16.15 -9.44
CA ARG A 55 -9.52 -17.21 -9.04
C ARG A 55 -8.81 -18.42 -8.42
N THR A 56 -7.62 -18.74 -8.92
CA THR A 56 -6.74 -19.74 -8.33
C THR A 56 -5.33 -19.18 -8.10
N TRP A 57 -4.66 -19.67 -7.07
CA TRP A 57 -3.38 -19.17 -6.63
C TRP A 57 -2.36 -20.28 -6.41
N LYS A 58 -1.14 -20.02 -6.82
CA LYS A 58 0.05 -20.80 -6.52
C LYS A 58 0.97 -19.96 -5.64
N ASN A 59 1.89 -20.58 -4.92
CA ASN A 59 2.80 -19.87 -4.00
C ASN A 59 4.15 -20.58 -3.91
N GLU A 60 5.16 -19.77 -3.57
CA GLU A 60 6.51 -20.20 -3.20
C GLU A 60 7.08 -19.24 -2.14
N ASP A 61 8.20 -19.64 -1.55
CA ASP A 61 8.97 -18.79 -0.65
C ASP A 61 9.99 -17.98 -1.47
N LEU A 62 10.00 -16.65 -1.29
CA LEU A 62 10.93 -15.74 -1.95
C LEU A 62 12.33 -15.94 -1.36
N LYS A 63 13.35 -15.94 -2.21
CA LYS A 63 14.74 -16.11 -1.81
C LYS A 63 15.61 -15.05 -2.46
N SER A 64 16.55 -14.51 -1.69
CA SER A 64 17.58 -13.58 -2.15
C SER A 64 18.85 -13.78 -1.35
N THR A 65 20.01 -13.55 -1.96
CA THR A 65 21.30 -13.50 -1.25
C THR A 65 21.38 -12.32 -0.29
N TYR A 66 20.49 -11.33 -0.43
CA TYR A 66 20.32 -10.21 0.50
C TYR A 66 19.39 -10.56 1.68
N GLY A 67 18.86 -11.79 1.75
CA GLY A 67 17.80 -12.17 2.68
C GLY A 67 16.44 -11.55 2.35
N VAL A 68 15.37 -12.01 3.02
CA VAL A 68 14.00 -11.49 2.87
C VAL A 68 13.41 -11.33 4.26
N PHE A 69 12.94 -10.12 4.61
CA PHE A 69 12.42 -9.84 5.95
C PHE A 69 11.09 -9.08 5.96
N GLY A 70 10.21 -9.36 5.04
CA GLY A 70 8.85 -8.78 5.09
C GLY A 70 8.70 -7.46 4.34
N ASP A 71 7.65 -6.73 4.67
CA ASP A 71 7.16 -5.50 4.06
C ASP A 71 7.05 -5.60 2.53
N PRO A 72 6.33 -6.62 2.02
CA PRO A 72 6.27 -6.86 0.60
C PRO A 72 5.53 -5.74 -0.14
N VAL A 73 6.12 -5.27 -1.23
CA VAL A 73 5.45 -4.38 -2.19
C VAL A 73 5.61 -4.94 -3.59
N ILE A 74 4.50 -5.15 -4.31
CA ILE A 74 4.53 -5.62 -5.69
C ILE A 74 3.93 -4.57 -6.62
N VAL A 75 4.69 -4.22 -7.66
CA VAL A 75 4.22 -3.42 -8.78
C VAL A 75 4.51 -4.13 -10.10
N ALA A 76 3.82 -3.75 -11.15
CA ALA A 76 4.11 -4.19 -12.50
C ALA A 76 4.49 -3.00 -13.39
N ASP A 77 5.46 -3.20 -14.29
CA ASP A 77 5.66 -2.28 -15.39
C ASP A 77 4.65 -2.52 -16.52
N TRP A 78 4.57 -1.60 -17.45
CA TRP A 78 3.61 -1.68 -18.57
C TRP A 78 4.01 -2.68 -19.66
N LYS A 79 5.18 -3.33 -19.51
CA LYS A 79 5.60 -4.49 -20.30
C LYS A 79 5.15 -5.81 -19.68
N GLY A 80 4.60 -5.77 -18.45
CA GLY A 80 4.09 -6.93 -17.74
C GLY A 80 5.10 -7.65 -16.86
N ASN A 81 6.26 -7.04 -16.59
CA ASN A 81 7.18 -7.55 -15.58
C ASN A 81 6.69 -7.15 -14.19
N PHE A 82 6.83 -8.04 -13.21
CA PHE A 82 6.59 -7.72 -11.80
C PHE A 82 7.89 -7.40 -11.09
N TYR A 83 7.79 -6.50 -10.13
CA TYR A 83 8.87 -6.13 -9.22
C TYR A 83 8.37 -6.31 -7.79
N TYR A 84 9.11 -7.08 -7.00
CA TYR A 84 8.83 -7.37 -5.61
C TYR A 84 9.88 -6.70 -4.75
N ALA A 85 9.51 -5.65 -4.02
CA ALA A 85 10.37 -5.01 -3.03
C ALA A 85 10.13 -5.61 -1.65
N HIS A 86 11.20 -5.70 -0.86
CA HIS A 86 11.17 -6.22 0.50
C HIS A 86 12.35 -5.71 1.33
N LEU A 87 12.27 -5.88 2.64
CA LEU A 87 13.33 -5.61 3.58
C LEU A 87 14.41 -6.70 3.52
N SER A 88 15.65 -6.35 3.91
CA SER A 88 16.80 -7.25 3.86
C SER A 88 17.08 -7.91 5.21
N ASP A 89 17.55 -9.16 5.18
CA ASP A 89 18.17 -9.89 6.30
C ASP A 89 19.26 -10.82 5.77
N PRO A 90 20.42 -10.27 5.31
CA PRO A 90 21.45 -11.06 4.61
C PRO A 90 22.10 -12.15 5.46
N GLU A 91 21.99 -12.06 6.78
CA GLU A 91 22.51 -13.07 7.69
C GLU A 91 21.45 -14.10 8.14
N GLY A 92 20.17 -13.86 7.86
CA GLY A 92 19.04 -14.72 8.28
C GLY A 92 18.86 -14.81 9.80
N LYS A 93 19.36 -13.81 10.55
CA LYS A 93 19.35 -13.78 12.00
C LYS A 93 18.27 -12.89 12.59
N GLN A 94 17.46 -12.25 11.72
CA GLN A 94 16.43 -11.29 12.12
C GLN A 94 17.00 -10.21 13.07
N TRP A 95 16.30 -9.86 14.13
CA TRP A 95 16.73 -8.87 15.13
C TRP A 95 18.06 -9.18 15.85
N GLY A 96 18.68 -10.31 15.57
CA GLY A 96 20.03 -10.65 16.02
C GLY A 96 21.14 -10.31 15.03
N SER A 97 20.82 -9.65 13.92
CA SER A 97 21.79 -9.23 12.88
C SER A 97 21.98 -7.72 12.92
N GLU A 98 23.23 -7.26 12.88
CA GLU A 98 23.57 -5.84 12.67
C GLU A 98 23.33 -5.38 11.21
N LYS A 99 22.99 -6.30 10.30
CA LYS A 99 22.70 -6.03 8.88
C LYS A 99 21.22 -6.19 8.54
N LEU A 100 20.38 -6.44 9.54
CA LEU A 100 18.93 -6.40 9.35
C LEU A 100 18.55 -5.00 8.87
N LEU A 101 17.60 -4.89 7.92
CA LEU A 101 17.12 -3.62 7.37
C LEU A 101 18.20 -2.71 6.73
N ASP A 102 19.36 -3.23 6.35
CA ASP A 102 20.45 -2.40 5.84
C ASP A 102 20.21 -1.82 4.43
N ARG A 103 19.18 -2.30 3.73
CA ARG A 103 18.79 -1.87 2.37
C ARG A 103 17.38 -2.29 2.01
N ILE A 104 16.85 -1.68 0.93
CA ILE A 104 15.63 -2.14 0.27
C ILE A 104 16.02 -2.99 -0.94
N VAL A 105 15.53 -4.24 -1.00
CA VAL A 105 15.80 -5.19 -2.09
C VAL A 105 14.64 -5.21 -3.06
N ILE A 106 14.93 -5.22 -4.36
CA ILE A 106 13.93 -5.28 -5.42
C ILE A 106 14.25 -6.44 -6.36
N GLN A 107 13.39 -7.45 -6.38
CA GLN A 107 13.49 -8.64 -7.23
C GLN A 107 12.53 -8.53 -8.42
N LYS A 108 12.94 -9.02 -9.60
CA LYS A 108 12.16 -8.94 -10.83
C LYS A 108 11.70 -10.31 -11.29
N SER A 109 10.43 -10.36 -11.74
CA SER A 109 9.84 -11.48 -12.48
C SER A 109 9.50 -11.06 -13.90
N THR A 110 9.81 -11.91 -14.88
CA THR A 110 9.49 -11.72 -16.30
C THR A 110 8.57 -12.82 -16.85
N ASP A 111 8.07 -13.70 -15.99
CA ASP A 111 7.30 -14.91 -16.32
C ASP A 111 5.90 -14.92 -15.69
N GLY A 112 5.39 -13.73 -15.34
CA GLY A 112 4.05 -13.60 -14.77
C GLY A 112 4.00 -13.81 -13.25
N GLY A 113 5.10 -13.55 -12.53
CA GLY A 113 5.17 -13.69 -11.08
C GLY A 113 5.48 -15.11 -10.59
N LYS A 114 5.89 -16.01 -11.49
CA LYS A 114 6.18 -17.43 -11.15
C LYS A 114 7.55 -17.60 -10.52
N THR A 115 8.53 -16.84 -11.02
CA THR A 115 9.88 -16.84 -10.47
C THR A 115 10.41 -15.40 -10.38
N TYR A 116 11.28 -15.18 -9.42
CA TYR A 116 11.96 -13.91 -9.21
C TYR A 116 13.49 -14.12 -9.25
N ASN A 117 14.21 -13.15 -9.80
CA ASN A 117 15.67 -13.14 -9.78
C ASN A 117 16.20 -12.87 -8.36
N ASP A 118 17.51 -12.86 -8.15
CA ASP A 118 18.13 -12.57 -6.84
C ASP A 118 17.90 -11.12 -6.37
N GLY A 119 17.61 -10.22 -7.31
CA GLY A 119 17.33 -8.82 -7.05
C GLY A 119 18.53 -7.90 -7.17
N SER A 120 18.23 -6.63 -7.01
CA SER A 120 19.14 -5.50 -6.81
C SER A 120 18.66 -4.73 -5.57
N PHE A 121 19.34 -3.68 -5.18
CA PHE A 121 18.97 -2.93 -3.99
C PHE A 121 19.19 -1.42 -4.14
N CYS A 122 18.46 -0.65 -3.37
CA CYS A 122 18.72 0.76 -3.10
C CYS A 122 18.87 1.00 -1.58
N GLY A 123 19.37 2.18 -1.21
CA GLY A 123 19.42 2.60 0.18
C GLY A 123 20.43 1.88 1.07
N TYR A 124 21.44 1.18 0.52
CA TYR A 124 22.47 0.59 1.38
C TYR A 124 23.30 1.68 2.06
N ARG A 125 23.00 1.92 3.34
CA ARG A 125 23.62 2.99 4.15
C ARG A 125 23.94 2.52 5.58
N HIS A 126 24.39 1.26 5.72
CA HIS A 126 24.78 0.71 7.03
C HIS A 126 25.67 1.69 7.83
N PRO A 127 25.42 1.90 9.16
CA PRO A 127 24.57 1.11 10.05
C PRO A 127 23.11 1.57 10.15
N LYS A 128 22.60 2.41 9.24
CA LYS A 128 21.24 2.89 9.25
C LYS A 128 20.24 1.84 8.78
N ASP A 129 19.03 1.89 9.32
CA ASP A 129 17.95 0.97 9.01
C ASP A 129 17.00 1.54 7.96
N GLN A 130 16.51 0.70 7.05
CA GLN A 130 15.62 1.08 5.94
C GLN A 130 14.30 0.34 6.09
N ASP A 131 13.16 1.05 6.07
CA ASP A 131 11.84 0.46 6.32
C ASP A 131 10.73 1.14 5.49
N LYS A 132 9.54 0.51 5.43
CA LYS A 132 8.31 1.05 4.81
C LYS A 132 8.48 1.54 3.38
N GLN A 133 9.13 0.75 2.53
CA GLN A 133 9.33 1.08 1.12
C GLN A 133 8.07 0.94 0.28
N TRP A 134 7.94 1.81 -0.73
CA TRP A 134 6.93 1.69 -1.79
C TRP A 134 7.55 1.93 -3.16
N LEU A 135 6.95 1.30 -4.18
CA LEU A 135 7.37 1.39 -5.56
C LEU A 135 6.26 1.93 -6.45
N VAL A 136 6.66 2.63 -7.52
CA VAL A 136 5.80 2.92 -8.66
C VAL A 136 6.60 2.78 -9.96
N ALA A 137 5.93 2.35 -11.04
CA ALA A 137 6.52 2.29 -12.38
C ALA A 137 5.92 3.38 -13.27
N ASP A 138 6.76 4.11 -13.99
CA ASP A 138 6.31 5.07 -15.01
C ASP A 138 5.73 4.31 -16.22
N PRO A 139 4.47 4.56 -16.62
CA PRO A 139 3.84 3.86 -17.73
C PRO A 139 4.45 4.17 -19.09
N LYS A 140 5.24 5.24 -19.25
CA LYS A 140 5.85 5.64 -20.51
C LYS A 140 7.26 5.10 -20.68
N THR A 141 8.09 5.25 -19.62
CA THR A 141 9.51 4.88 -19.66
C THR A 141 9.76 3.49 -19.10
N ASN A 142 8.87 3.00 -18.22
CA ASN A 142 9.05 1.85 -17.33
C ASN A 142 10.19 2.04 -16.31
N ASP A 143 10.56 3.28 -16.04
CA ASP A 143 11.43 3.60 -14.92
C ASP A 143 10.71 3.27 -13.62
N LEU A 144 11.49 2.88 -12.62
CA LEU A 144 10.99 2.56 -11.29
C LEU A 144 11.43 3.64 -10.32
N PHE A 145 10.51 4.03 -9.44
CA PHE A 145 10.77 4.97 -8.36
C PHE A 145 10.46 4.29 -7.03
N CYS A 146 11.40 4.35 -6.11
CA CYS A 146 11.29 3.79 -4.76
C CYS A 146 11.41 4.90 -3.73
N THR A 147 10.52 4.89 -2.76
CA THR A 147 10.58 5.75 -1.57
C THR A 147 10.49 4.89 -0.32
N TRP A 148 11.10 5.31 0.77
CA TRP A 148 11.09 4.58 2.04
C TRP A 148 11.49 5.51 3.19
N THR A 149 11.34 5.04 4.42
CA THR A 149 11.88 5.67 5.63
C THR A 149 13.28 5.12 5.92
N GLU A 150 14.25 6.00 6.12
CA GLU A 150 15.55 5.68 6.71
C GLU A 150 15.54 6.10 8.18
N PHE A 151 15.94 5.22 9.07
CA PHE A 151 16.20 5.49 10.47
C PHE A 151 17.71 5.52 10.72
N ASP A 152 18.19 6.46 11.53
CA ASP A 152 19.57 6.40 12.03
C ASP A 152 19.76 5.12 12.87
N VAL A 153 18.80 4.79 13.73
CA VAL A 153 18.66 3.52 14.45
C VAL A 153 17.16 3.25 14.65
N TYR A 154 16.63 2.16 14.10
CA TYR A 154 15.21 1.81 14.25
C TYR A 154 14.81 1.64 15.71
N ASN A 155 13.70 2.28 16.08
CA ASN A 155 13.13 2.29 17.43
C ASN A 155 14.07 2.86 18.51
N SER A 156 14.96 3.80 18.12
CA SER A 156 15.80 4.53 19.06
C SER A 156 15.01 5.59 19.80
N HIS A 157 15.28 5.72 21.11
CA HIS A 157 14.75 6.79 21.96
C HIS A 157 15.73 7.94 22.15
N ASP A 158 16.85 8.00 21.42
CA ASP A 158 17.77 9.13 21.40
C ASP A 158 17.26 10.25 20.47
N LEU A 159 16.21 10.95 20.89
CA LEU A 159 15.55 12.00 20.12
C LEU A 159 16.47 13.17 19.71
N LYS A 160 17.69 13.22 20.23
CA LYS A 160 18.64 14.28 19.92
C LYS A 160 19.58 13.92 18.78
N ASN A 161 19.96 12.67 18.66
CA ASN A 161 21.00 12.22 17.75
C ASN A 161 20.50 11.33 16.64
N ASP A 162 19.38 10.61 16.85
CA ASP A 162 18.83 9.66 15.89
C ASP A 162 17.57 10.24 15.23
N HIS A 163 17.58 10.25 13.90
CA HIS A 163 16.53 10.86 13.09
C HIS A 163 16.06 9.94 11.98
N SER A 164 14.79 10.13 11.60
CA SER A 164 14.19 9.48 10.44
C SER A 164 14.08 10.43 9.25
N ARG A 165 14.15 9.89 8.03
CA ARG A 165 14.10 10.65 6.77
C ARG A 165 13.33 9.88 5.71
N ILE A 166 12.66 10.62 4.83
CA ILE A 166 12.08 10.03 3.62
C ILE A 166 13.14 10.02 2.52
N LEU A 167 13.50 8.82 2.06
CA LEU A 167 14.46 8.65 0.99
C LEU A 167 13.77 8.29 -0.33
N PHE A 168 14.44 8.65 -1.42
CA PHE A 168 14.07 8.38 -2.79
C PHE A 168 15.24 7.79 -3.58
N SER A 169 14.95 6.84 -4.46
CA SER A 169 15.87 6.31 -5.46
C SER A 169 15.11 5.90 -6.72
N LYS A 170 15.79 5.93 -7.88
CA LYS A 170 15.22 5.53 -9.17
C LYS A 170 16.08 4.52 -9.91
N SER A 171 15.42 3.69 -10.70
CA SER A 171 16.05 2.80 -11.68
C SER A 171 15.51 3.09 -13.08
N THR A 172 16.41 3.29 -14.04
CA THR A 172 16.08 3.52 -15.47
C THR A 172 16.43 2.32 -16.35
N ASP A 173 16.86 1.22 -15.75
CA ASP A 173 17.31 -0.01 -16.41
C ASP A 173 16.51 -1.26 -16.04
N SER A 174 15.24 -1.04 -15.65
CA SER A 174 14.30 -2.10 -15.24
C SER A 174 14.73 -2.82 -13.96
N GLY A 175 15.17 -2.07 -12.95
CA GLY A 175 15.50 -2.58 -11.63
C GLY A 175 16.84 -3.30 -11.55
N LYS A 176 17.78 -3.10 -12.48
CA LYS A 176 19.12 -3.71 -12.41
C LYS A 176 20.06 -2.89 -11.53
N SER A 177 19.96 -1.56 -11.62
CA SER A 177 20.71 -0.62 -10.79
C SER A 177 19.81 0.53 -10.34
N TRP A 178 20.23 1.20 -9.28
CA TRP A 178 19.49 2.29 -8.63
C TRP A 178 20.39 3.50 -8.43
N SER A 179 19.80 4.68 -8.50
CA SER A 179 20.52 5.93 -8.15
C SER A 179 20.90 5.93 -6.68
N GLU A 180 21.86 6.79 -6.32
CA GLU A 180 22.09 7.09 -4.91
C GLU A 180 20.80 7.56 -4.24
N ALA A 181 20.63 7.17 -2.98
CA ALA A 181 19.48 7.54 -2.17
C ALA A 181 19.54 9.04 -1.81
N LEU A 182 18.47 9.75 -2.05
CA LEU A 182 18.31 11.17 -1.79
C LEU A 182 17.26 11.38 -0.71
N ALA A 183 17.58 12.09 0.37
CA ALA A 183 16.58 12.58 1.32
C ALA A 183 15.78 13.72 0.67
N ILE A 184 14.45 13.59 0.66
CA ILE A 184 13.57 14.54 -0.01
C ILE A 184 12.82 15.45 0.97
N ASN A 185 12.57 15.00 2.20
CA ASN A 185 11.91 15.80 3.23
C ASN A 185 12.86 16.85 3.83
N GLN A 186 12.35 18.04 4.16
CA GLN A 186 13.13 19.13 4.79
C GLN A 186 13.20 18.99 6.31
N PHE A 187 12.26 18.32 6.95
CA PHE A 187 12.21 18.15 8.40
C PHE A 187 12.37 16.68 8.75
N GLU A 188 13.39 16.38 9.54
CA GLU A 188 13.63 15.04 10.04
C GLU A 188 12.67 14.71 11.19
N GLY A 189 12.23 13.44 11.26
CA GLY A 189 11.49 12.88 12.38
C GLY A 189 12.41 12.23 13.40
N ASP A 190 11.83 11.67 14.46
CA ASP A 190 12.54 10.76 15.38
C ASP A 190 12.58 9.32 14.83
N CYS A 191 13.06 8.38 15.63
CA CYS A 191 13.19 6.97 15.26
C CYS A 191 12.28 6.04 16.07
N GLU A 192 11.23 6.56 16.74
CA GLU A 192 10.39 5.77 17.64
C GLU A 192 9.28 4.97 16.93
N ASP A 193 9.15 5.07 15.60
CA ASP A 193 8.07 4.45 14.79
C ASP A 193 6.68 4.87 15.31
N ASP A 194 6.52 6.19 15.52
CA ASP A 194 5.29 6.82 16.01
C ASP A 194 4.97 8.14 15.28
N ASP A 195 4.11 8.99 15.87
CA ASP A 195 3.59 10.22 15.27
C ASP A 195 4.66 11.27 14.90
N ASN A 196 5.83 11.24 15.52
CA ASN A 196 6.92 12.15 15.25
C ASN A 196 7.96 11.59 14.28
N THR A 197 7.85 10.33 13.90
CA THR A 197 8.65 9.68 12.86
C THR A 197 8.15 10.10 11.48
N THR A 198 9.04 10.34 10.51
CA THR A 198 8.64 10.52 9.11
C THR A 198 8.37 9.16 8.48
N GLU A 199 7.11 8.84 8.18
CA GLU A 199 6.70 7.47 7.83
C GLU A 199 5.71 7.39 6.66
N GLY A 200 5.68 6.19 6.02
CA GLY A 200 4.66 5.82 5.06
C GLY A 200 4.75 6.55 3.73
N ALA A 201 5.95 6.73 3.21
CA ALA A 201 6.20 7.44 1.95
C ALA A 201 5.71 6.65 0.73
N VAL A 202 4.56 7.03 0.18
CA VAL A 202 3.97 6.39 -1.02
C VAL A 202 4.18 7.27 -2.26
N PRO A 203 4.89 6.76 -3.31
CA PRO A 203 5.16 7.51 -4.52
C PRO A 203 4.04 7.36 -5.56
N ALA A 204 3.84 8.39 -6.38
CA ALA A 204 3.02 8.35 -7.59
C ALA A 204 3.73 9.03 -8.76
N VAL A 205 3.39 8.61 -9.99
CA VAL A 205 3.93 9.20 -11.22
C VAL A 205 2.86 10.04 -11.90
N GLY A 206 3.24 11.22 -12.39
CA GLY A 206 2.39 12.11 -13.13
C GLY A 206 2.39 11.84 -14.64
N PRO A 207 1.45 12.48 -15.39
CA PRO A 207 1.29 12.22 -16.82
C PRO A 207 2.45 12.68 -17.70
N LYS A 208 3.40 13.46 -17.18
CA LYS A 208 4.59 13.93 -17.87
C LYS A 208 5.89 13.35 -17.33
N GLY A 209 5.82 12.39 -16.39
CA GLY A 209 6.96 11.81 -15.70
C GLY A 209 7.34 12.57 -14.41
N GLU A 210 6.41 13.39 -13.90
CA GLU A 210 6.57 13.96 -12.56
C GLU A 210 6.55 12.85 -11.51
N VAL A 211 7.27 13.02 -10.43
CA VAL A 211 7.24 12.13 -9.25
C VAL A 211 6.65 12.89 -8.09
N TYR A 212 5.72 12.28 -7.40
CA TYR A 212 5.00 12.80 -6.27
C TYR A 212 5.16 11.84 -5.08
N VAL A 213 5.34 12.36 -3.88
CA VAL A 213 5.46 11.55 -2.66
C VAL A 213 4.63 12.18 -1.55
N ALA A 214 3.89 11.37 -0.80
CA ALA A 214 3.21 11.79 0.42
C ALA A 214 3.62 10.90 1.59
N TRP A 215 3.73 11.47 2.79
CA TRP A 215 4.09 10.77 4.02
C TRP A 215 3.40 11.40 5.24
N ALA A 216 3.41 10.69 6.38
CA ALA A 216 2.91 11.16 7.65
C ALA A 216 4.05 11.71 8.52
N TRP A 217 3.80 12.78 9.27
CA TRP A 217 4.67 13.33 10.29
C TRP A 217 3.95 14.37 11.14
N LYS A 218 4.06 14.24 12.47
CA LYS A 218 3.49 15.17 13.47
C LYS A 218 2.00 15.48 13.25
N GLU A 219 1.19 14.42 13.21
CA GLU A 219 -0.26 14.51 13.00
C GLU A 219 -0.67 15.27 11.73
N LYS A 220 0.17 15.22 10.70
CA LYS A 220 -0.06 15.85 9.40
C LYS A 220 0.36 14.96 8.27
N ILE A 221 -0.22 15.20 7.11
CA ILE A 221 0.18 14.58 5.84
C ILE A 221 0.98 15.61 5.05
N TRP A 222 2.21 15.23 4.71
CA TRP A 222 3.17 16.03 3.97
C TRP A 222 3.31 15.53 2.53
N PHE A 223 3.82 16.39 1.68
CA PHE A 223 3.95 16.13 0.25
C PHE A 223 5.17 16.85 -0.33
N ASP A 224 5.88 16.14 -1.20
CA ASP A 224 6.89 16.74 -2.07
C ASP A 224 6.73 16.23 -3.50
N ARG A 225 7.34 16.92 -4.45
CA ARG A 225 7.30 16.57 -5.87
C ARG A 225 8.56 16.92 -6.61
N SER A 226 8.85 16.13 -7.62
CA SER A 226 9.83 16.40 -8.65
C SER A 226 9.14 16.53 -10.01
N LEU A 227 9.54 17.52 -10.81
CA LEU A 227 9.04 17.73 -12.17
C LEU A 227 10.00 17.22 -13.26
N ASP A 228 11.12 16.65 -12.84
CA ASP A 228 12.24 16.22 -13.71
C ASP A 228 12.67 14.75 -13.44
N GLY A 229 11.70 13.91 -13.02
CA GLY A 229 11.90 12.50 -12.78
C GLY A 229 12.79 12.19 -11.58
N GLY A 230 12.66 12.97 -10.50
CA GLY A 230 13.36 12.77 -9.23
C GLY A 230 14.74 13.40 -9.17
N ALA A 231 15.13 14.28 -10.10
CA ALA A 231 16.42 14.96 -10.06
C ALA A 231 16.44 16.16 -9.12
N THR A 232 15.33 16.92 -9.07
CA THR A 232 15.16 18.05 -8.13
C THR A 232 13.80 17.97 -7.46
N TRP A 233 13.72 18.48 -6.24
CA TRP A 233 12.55 18.43 -5.36
C TRP A 233 12.22 19.85 -4.87
N LEU A 234 11.06 20.05 -4.25
CA LEU A 234 10.67 21.35 -3.71
C LEU A 234 11.66 21.82 -2.63
N ALA A 235 11.84 23.11 -2.52
CA ALA A 235 12.63 23.70 -1.44
C ALA A 235 11.91 23.68 -0.08
N GLU A 236 10.58 23.56 -0.10
CA GLU A 236 9.72 23.48 1.08
C GLU A 236 8.63 22.43 0.82
N ASP A 237 8.47 21.48 1.76
CA ASP A 237 7.40 20.49 1.76
C ASP A 237 6.03 21.14 1.88
N ILE A 238 5.02 20.54 1.26
CA ILE A 238 3.65 21.04 1.29
C ILE A 238 2.83 20.24 2.30
N GLU A 239 2.19 20.89 3.24
CA GLU A 239 1.18 20.30 4.10
C GLU A 239 -0.10 20.06 3.28
N ILE A 240 -0.56 18.78 3.21
CA ILE A 240 -1.81 18.41 2.54
C ILE A 240 -2.99 18.60 3.48
N ALA A 241 -2.89 18.06 4.69
CA ALA A 241 -3.98 18.01 5.66
C ALA A 241 -3.48 17.73 7.08
N ASP A 242 -4.25 18.15 8.08
CA ASP A 242 -4.15 17.61 9.44
C ASP A 242 -4.59 16.14 9.45
N GLN A 243 -3.91 15.34 10.29
CA GLN A 243 -4.18 13.94 10.55
C GLN A 243 -4.29 13.68 12.05
N PRO A 244 -5.37 14.11 12.71
CA PRO A 244 -5.53 13.93 14.15
C PRO A 244 -5.55 12.46 14.57
N GLY A 245 -4.71 12.10 15.54
CA GLY A 245 -4.40 10.73 15.93
C GLY A 245 -3.11 10.21 15.29
N GLY A 246 -2.56 10.95 14.32
CA GLY A 246 -1.22 10.76 13.77
C GLY A 246 -1.03 9.52 12.92
N TRP A 247 0.23 9.13 12.83
CA TRP A 247 0.64 7.86 12.22
C TRP A 247 0.16 6.68 13.06
N SER A 248 0.30 6.73 14.38
CA SER A 248 0.02 5.62 15.29
C SER A 248 -1.21 5.90 16.15
N PHE A 249 -2.27 5.12 16.02
CA PHE A 249 -3.46 5.23 16.85
C PHE A 249 -4.06 3.88 17.23
N ASP A 250 -4.81 3.87 18.34
CA ASP A 250 -5.43 2.66 18.90
C ASP A 250 -6.72 2.30 18.18
N ILE A 251 -6.81 1.06 17.72
CA ILE A 251 -8.05 0.40 17.32
C ILE A 251 -8.28 -0.82 18.21
N PRO A 252 -9.42 -0.94 18.93
CA PRO A 252 -9.67 -2.06 19.82
C PRO A 252 -9.47 -3.42 19.15
N GLY A 253 -8.60 -4.29 19.74
CA GLY A 253 -8.31 -5.62 19.20
C GLY A 253 -7.27 -5.67 18.06
N ILE A 254 -6.74 -4.55 17.63
CA ILE A 254 -5.59 -4.47 16.72
C ILE A 254 -4.32 -4.21 17.54
N THR A 255 -3.20 -4.84 17.21
CA THR A 255 -1.93 -4.70 17.93
C THR A 255 -1.36 -3.29 17.77
N ARG A 256 -1.30 -2.82 16.54
CA ARG A 256 -0.99 -1.42 16.15
C ARG A 256 -1.76 -1.09 14.88
N CYS A 257 -2.11 0.16 14.71
CA CYS A 257 -2.79 0.66 13.53
C CYS A 257 -2.20 2.02 13.14
N ASN A 258 -2.13 2.27 11.86
CA ASN A 258 -1.55 3.51 11.34
C ASN A 258 -2.50 4.21 10.38
N GLY A 259 -2.21 5.50 10.16
CA GLY A 259 -2.90 6.36 9.23
C GLY A 259 -2.16 6.57 7.91
N MET A 260 -1.40 5.58 7.42
CA MET A 260 -0.57 5.69 6.21
C MET A 260 -1.28 6.43 5.07
N PRO A 261 -0.67 7.51 4.53
CA PRO A 261 -1.23 8.24 3.40
C PRO A 261 -0.92 7.52 2.08
N ILE A 262 -1.95 7.17 1.32
CA ILE A 262 -1.83 6.49 0.04
C ILE A 262 -2.03 7.49 -1.09
N LEU A 263 -0.98 7.74 -1.86
CA LEU A 263 -0.97 8.69 -2.97
C LEU A 263 -1.13 7.97 -4.31
N VAL A 264 -2.05 8.43 -5.14
CA VAL A 264 -2.21 7.98 -6.54
C VAL A 264 -2.42 9.16 -7.48
N CYS A 265 -2.04 9.00 -8.75
CA CYS A 265 -2.28 9.98 -9.82
C CYS A 265 -3.17 9.37 -10.91
N ASP A 266 -4.14 10.11 -11.40
CA ASP A 266 -4.95 9.72 -12.55
C ASP A 266 -4.12 9.88 -13.84
N LEU A 267 -3.75 8.77 -14.46
CA LEU A 267 -3.07 8.72 -15.75
C LEU A 267 -4.01 8.29 -16.88
N SER A 268 -5.29 8.07 -16.58
CA SER A 268 -6.32 7.69 -17.56
C SER A 268 -6.46 8.76 -18.64
N ASN A 269 -7.20 8.44 -19.69
CA ASN A 269 -7.58 9.42 -20.71
C ASN A 269 -8.88 10.18 -20.36
N GLY A 270 -9.33 10.04 -19.09
CA GLY A 270 -10.54 10.69 -18.58
C GLY A 270 -10.37 12.19 -18.26
N PRO A 271 -11.44 12.85 -17.82
CA PRO A 271 -11.46 14.28 -17.50
C PRO A 271 -10.62 14.66 -16.26
N ASN A 272 -10.27 13.70 -15.44
CA ASN A 272 -9.49 13.92 -14.20
C ASN A 272 -8.00 13.62 -14.39
N ARG A 273 -7.52 13.40 -15.63
CA ARG A 273 -6.12 13.11 -15.90
C ARG A 273 -5.19 14.14 -15.27
N GLY A 274 -4.20 13.66 -14.50
CA GLY A 274 -3.24 14.47 -13.75
C GLY A 274 -3.72 14.90 -12.37
N THR A 275 -4.94 14.53 -11.96
CA THR A 275 -5.40 14.73 -10.58
C THR A 275 -4.68 13.78 -9.65
N LEU A 276 -4.14 14.32 -8.57
CA LEU A 276 -3.57 13.58 -7.44
C LEU A 276 -4.66 13.34 -6.39
N TYR A 277 -4.65 12.16 -5.80
CA TYR A 277 -5.52 11.79 -4.69
C TYR A 277 -4.67 11.23 -3.56
N VAL A 278 -4.88 11.74 -2.35
CA VAL A 278 -4.29 11.17 -1.12
C VAL A 278 -5.43 10.68 -0.24
N ASN A 279 -5.32 9.43 0.20
CA ASN A 279 -6.25 8.77 1.10
C ASN A 279 -5.52 8.36 2.39
N TRP A 280 -6.20 8.48 3.53
CA TRP A 280 -5.69 8.07 4.84
C TRP A 280 -6.82 7.76 5.80
N SER A 281 -6.50 7.22 6.97
CA SER A 281 -7.40 7.12 8.11
C SER A 281 -6.94 8.02 9.25
N ASP A 282 -7.89 8.64 9.96
CA ASP A 282 -7.60 9.45 11.14
C ASP A 282 -8.78 9.52 12.13
N GLN A 283 -8.50 10.05 13.32
CA GLN A 283 -9.43 10.15 14.45
C GLN A 283 -9.96 11.58 14.69
N ARG A 284 -10.09 12.40 13.63
CA ARG A 284 -10.53 13.81 13.75
C ARG A 284 -11.93 14.00 14.34
N LYS A 285 -12.75 12.99 14.40
CA LYS A 285 -14.06 13.03 15.02
C LYS A 285 -14.00 12.65 16.48
N ASP A 286 -13.46 11.47 16.76
CA ASP A 286 -13.26 10.92 18.09
C ASP A 286 -12.35 9.67 17.96
N LYS A 287 -11.62 9.31 19.02
CA LYS A 287 -10.79 8.09 19.06
C LYS A 287 -11.57 6.78 18.86
N ASN A 288 -12.89 6.81 19.06
CA ASN A 288 -13.77 5.67 18.78
C ASN A 288 -14.51 5.79 17.43
N ASP A 289 -14.16 6.80 16.62
CA ASP A 289 -14.80 7.13 15.34
C ASP A 289 -13.72 7.44 14.30
N THR A 290 -12.86 6.44 14.05
CA THR A 290 -11.83 6.53 13.00
C THR A 290 -12.51 6.42 11.65
N ASP A 291 -12.27 7.38 10.78
CA ASP A 291 -12.83 7.47 9.44
C ASP A 291 -11.75 7.41 8.35
N ILE A 292 -12.18 7.12 7.14
CA ILE A 292 -11.35 7.16 5.93
C ILE A 292 -11.57 8.48 5.20
N TRP A 293 -10.48 9.17 4.91
CA TRP A 293 -10.49 10.49 4.28
C TRP A 293 -9.77 10.50 2.94
N LEU A 294 -10.12 11.48 2.11
CA LEU A 294 -9.51 11.74 0.82
C LEU A 294 -9.32 13.24 0.63
N SER A 295 -8.17 13.65 0.16
CA SER A 295 -7.92 14.97 -0.42
C SER A 295 -7.42 14.82 -1.85
N LYS A 296 -7.63 15.84 -2.68
CA LYS A 296 -7.17 15.84 -4.07
C LYS A 296 -6.58 17.16 -4.50
N SER A 297 -5.65 17.09 -5.45
CA SER A 297 -5.06 18.23 -6.12
C SER A 297 -5.23 18.09 -7.63
N THR A 298 -5.65 19.19 -8.28
CA THR A 298 -5.80 19.27 -9.75
C THR A 298 -4.74 20.15 -10.41
N ASP A 299 -3.78 20.65 -9.62
CA ASP A 299 -2.74 21.60 -10.06
C ASP A 299 -1.32 21.09 -9.82
N GLY A 300 -1.18 19.75 -9.73
CA GLY A 300 0.10 19.08 -9.54
C GLY A 300 0.65 19.21 -8.11
N GLY A 301 -0.22 19.21 -7.11
CA GLY A 301 0.15 19.24 -5.69
C GLY A 301 0.43 20.64 -5.14
N LYS A 302 0.14 21.74 -5.88
CA LYS A 302 0.32 23.09 -5.37
C LYS A 302 -0.73 23.48 -4.33
N SER A 303 -1.94 23.00 -4.51
CA SER A 303 -3.04 23.16 -3.57
C SER A 303 -3.87 21.88 -3.46
N TRP A 304 -4.51 21.71 -2.31
CA TRP A 304 -5.26 20.52 -1.96
C TRP A 304 -6.68 20.84 -1.52
N SER A 305 -7.61 19.98 -1.84
CA SER A 305 -9.00 20.13 -1.38
C SER A 305 -9.11 19.88 0.13
N LYS A 306 -10.19 20.39 0.74
CA LYS A 306 -10.57 19.91 2.07
C LYS A 306 -10.78 18.41 2.05
N ALA A 307 -10.44 17.74 3.16
CA ALA A 307 -10.67 16.32 3.33
C ALA A 307 -12.15 15.95 3.18
N LEU A 308 -12.44 14.97 2.34
CA LEU A 308 -13.74 14.37 2.12
C LEU A 308 -13.78 13.01 2.81
N ARG A 309 -14.83 12.72 3.59
CA ARG A 309 -15.05 11.40 4.17
C ARG A 309 -15.42 10.39 3.08
N VAL A 310 -14.73 9.25 3.04
CA VAL A 310 -14.92 8.19 2.03
C VAL A 310 -15.94 7.16 2.47
N ASN A 311 -15.91 6.75 3.75
CA ASN A 311 -16.92 5.86 4.31
C ASN A 311 -18.22 6.61 4.58
N ASP A 312 -19.38 5.92 4.41
CA ASP A 312 -20.71 6.50 4.42
C ASP A 312 -21.61 6.04 5.59
N ASP A 313 -21.02 5.39 6.58
CA ASP A 313 -21.71 4.91 7.77
C ASP A 313 -22.07 6.03 8.76
N ALA A 314 -22.90 5.70 9.75
CA ALA A 314 -23.19 6.59 10.86
C ALA A 314 -21.96 6.76 11.77
N PRO A 315 -21.76 7.95 12.41
CA PRO A 315 -20.65 8.17 13.32
C PRO A 315 -20.59 7.19 14.50
N GLY A 316 -19.38 6.98 15.04
CA GLY A 316 -19.16 6.19 16.24
C GLY A 316 -18.72 4.74 15.98
N LYS A 317 -18.18 4.48 14.78
CA LYS A 317 -17.62 3.18 14.39
C LYS A 317 -16.22 3.36 13.78
N GLN A 318 -15.46 2.28 13.75
CA GLN A 318 -14.07 2.29 13.30
C GLN A 318 -13.95 1.85 11.84
N GLN A 319 -13.31 2.66 10.99
CA GLN A 319 -12.81 2.30 9.67
C GLN A 319 -11.30 2.57 9.64
N PHE A 320 -10.48 1.61 9.22
CA PHE A 320 -9.04 1.68 9.38
C PHE A 320 -8.28 0.84 8.36
N LEU A 321 -6.95 1.06 8.26
CA LEU A 321 -6.02 0.40 7.34
C LEU A 321 -6.53 0.41 5.90
N SER A 322 -6.76 1.63 5.39
CA SER A 322 -7.27 1.84 4.03
C SER A 322 -6.17 1.76 2.99
N TRP A 323 -6.55 1.41 1.76
CA TRP A 323 -5.70 1.51 0.58
C TRP A 323 -6.48 1.99 -0.62
N LEU A 324 -5.91 2.93 -1.38
CA LEU A 324 -6.52 3.53 -2.57
C LEU A 324 -5.81 3.03 -3.84
N ALA A 325 -6.58 2.62 -4.84
CA ALA A 325 -6.11 2.38 -6.19
C ALA A 325 -6.95 3.14 -7.21
N ILE A 326 -6.34 3.40 -8.36
CA ILE A 326 -7.04 3.96 -9.52
C ILE A 326 -6.87 3.00 -10.71
N ASP A 327 -7.97 2.67 -11.38
CA ASP A 327 -7.93 1.98 -12.64
C ASP A 327 -7.56 2.98 -13.75
N GLN A 328 -6.36 2.87 -14.26
CA GLN A 328 -5.80 3.79 -15.26
C GLN A 328 -6.47 3.68 -16.63
N THR A 329 -7.38 2.73 -16.85
CA THR A 329 -8.18 2.63 -18.08
C THR A 329 -9.48 3.42 -17.98
N THR A 330 -10.05 3.53 -16.78
CA THR A 330 -11.37 4.14 -16.52
C THR A 330 -11.29 5.46 -15.75
N GLY A 331 -10.22 5.67 -14.98
CA GLY A 331 -10.10 6.77 -14.01
C GLY A 331 -10.96 6.55 -12.76
N TYR A 332 -11.51 5.35 -12.54
CA TYR A 332 -12.29 5.04 -11.35
C TYR A 332 -11.38 4.78 -10.15
N LEU A 333 -11.80 5.28 -8.98
CA LEU A 333 -11.11 5.09 -7.72
C LEU A 333 -11.74 3.95 -6.94
N TYR A 334 -10.90 3.14 -6.31
CA TYR A 334 -11.28 2.03 -5.45
C TYR A 334 -10.50 2.15 -4.14
N CYS A 335 -11.20 2.38 -3.04
CA CYS A 335 -10.61 2.46 -1.71
C CYS A 335 -11.11 1.30 -0.87
N MET A 336 -10.24 0.39 -0.44
CA MET A 336 -10.60 -0.66 0.51
C MET A 336 -10.23 -0.26 1.93
N PHE A 337 -10.95 -0.79 2.92
CA PHE A 337 -10.68 -0.59 4.34
C PHE A 337 -11.39 -1.63 5.20
N TYR A 338 -10.91 -1.81 6.42
CA TYR A 338 -11.64 -2.54 7.46
C TYR A 338 -12.75 -1.67 8.02
N ASP A 339 -13.88 -2.31 8.39
CA ASP A 339 -15.09 -1.60 8.77
C ASP A 339 -15.87 -2.35 9.86
N ARG A 340 -16.28 -1.63 10.89
CA ARG A 340 -17.05 -2.12 12.03
C ARG A 340 -18.46 -1.57 12.11
N ARG A 341 -18.96 -0.91 11.05
CA ARG A 341 -20.30 -0.24 11.04
C ARG A 341 -21.46 -1.13 11.47
N ALA A 342 -21.37 -2.43 11.25
CA ALA A 342 -22.45 -3.39 11.51
C ALA A 342 -22.41 -3.99 12.95
N TYR A 343 -21.41 -3.61 13.79
CA TYR A 343 -21.15 -4.31 15.04
C TYR A 343 -20.93 -3.33 16.19
N ASP A 344 -21.30 -3.79 17.41
CA ASP A 344 -21.01 -3.11 18.68
C ASP A 344 -19.82 -3.76 19.42
N ASP A 345 -19.14 -4.69 18.76
CA ASP A 345 -17.96 -5.40 19.26
C ASP A 345 -16.79 -5.28 18.26
N GLN A 346 -15.73 -6.08 18.43
CA GLN A 346 -14.54 -6.04 17.58
C GLN A 346 -14.68 -6.80 16.25
N ARG A 347 -15.85 -7.34 15.93
CA ARG A 347 -16.08 -7.95 14.61
C ARG A 347 -15.81 -6.93 13.53
N THR A 348 -15.09 -7.37 12.53
CA THR A 348 -14.57 -6.55 11.45
C THR A 348 -14.95 -7.16 10.10
N ASP A 349 -15.48 -6.35 9.22
CA ASP A 349 -15.71 -6.64 7.81
C ASP A 349 -14.68 -5.91 6.95
N VAL A 350 -14.68 -6.18 5.65
CA VAL A 350 -13.92 -5.43 4.65
C VAL A 350 -14.90 -4.79 3.68
N TYR A 351 -14.70 -3.51 3.43
CA TYR A 351 -15.48 -2.71 2.49
C TYR A 351 -14.60 -2.17 1.36
N ALA A 352 -15.22 -1.88 0.24
CA ALA A 352 -14.65 -1.07 -0.82
C ALA A 352 -15.55 0.13 -1.09
N ALA A 353 -14.97 1.32 -1.17
CA ALA A 353 -15.62 2.53 -1.61
C ALA A 353 -15.21 2.81 -3.06
N ILE A 354 -16.18 2.97 -3.95
CA ILE A 354 -15.99 3.10 -5.40
C ILE A 354 -16.43 4.50 -5.83
N SER A 355 -15.53 5.24 -6.48
CA SER A 355 -15.86 6.52 -7.11
C SER A 355 -15.67 6.46 -8.62
N LYS A 356 -16.68 6.91 -9.36
CA LYS A 356 -16.69 7.00 -10.82
C LYS A 356 -16.65 8.45 -11.33
N ASP A 357 -16.56 9.42 -10.42
CA ASP A 357 -16.72 10.86 -10.70
C ASP A 357 -15.49 11.68 -10.24
N GLY A 358 -14.33 11.04 -10.11
CA GLY A 358 -13.08 11.69 -9.71
C GLY A 358 -13.05 12.06 -8.23
N GLY A 359 -13.53 11.17 -7.36
CA GLY A 359 -13.49 11.33 -5.92
C GLY A 359 -14.42 12.41 -5.39
N LYS A 360 -15.53 12.69 -6.07
CA LYS A 360 -16.59 13.60 -5.56
C LYS A 360 -17.58 12.85 -4.69
N THR A 361 -17.92 11.62 -5.08
CA THR A 361 -18.81 10.72 -4.35
C THR A 361 -18.25 9.31 -4.32
N PHE A 362 -18.59 8.55 -3.27
CA PHE A 362 -18.22 7.16 -3.11
C PHE A 362 -19.44 6.29 -2.82
N ASN A 363 -19.54 5.14 -3.47
CA ASN A 363 -20.50 4.09 -3.15
C ASN A 363 -19.77 3.00 -2.36
N ASN A 364 -20.18 2.76 -1.13
CA ASN A 364 -19.56 1.79 -0.24
C ASN A 364 -20.26 0.43 -0.37
N VAL A 365 -19.48 -0.62 -0.58
CA VAL A 365 -19.96 -1.99 -0.70
C VAL A 365 -19.16 -2.92 0.20
N LYS A 366 -19.85 -3.82 0.90
CA LYS A 366 -19.20 -4.88 1.67
C LYS A 366 -18.61 -5.90 0.71
N ILE A 367 -17.30 -6.19 0.86
CA ILE A 367 -16.60 -7.17 0.01
C ILE A 367 -16.23 -8.45 0.75
N SER A 368 -16.13 -8.44 2.08
CA SER A 368 -15.90 -9.64 2.87
C SER A 368 -17.15 -10.52 2.97
N ALA A 369 -17.01 -11.82 2.68
CA ALA A 369 -18.11 -12.79 2.82
C ALA A 369 -18.47 -13.07 4.29
N LYS A 370 -17.48 -12.96 5.19
CA LYS A 370 -17.65 -13.20 6.63
C LYS A 370 -16.85 -12.19 7.42
N SER A 371 -17.41 -11.73 8.54
CA SER A 371 -16.69 -10.96 9.53
C SER A 371 -15.65 -11.83 10.26
N PHE A 372 -14.70 -11.18 10.91
CA PHE A 372 -13.69 -11.82 11.75
C PHE A 372 -13.38 -10.95 12.97
N ASN A 373 -12.75 -11.56 13.99
CA ASN A 373 -12.31 -10.84 15.17
C ASN A 373 -10.78 -10.81 15.19
N PRO A 374 -10.14 -9.65 15.07
CA PRO A 374 -8.71 -9.52 15.32
C PRO A 374 -8.41 -9.67 16.81
N SER A 375 -7.14 -9.91 17.17
CA SER A 375 -6.67 -10.01 18.53
C SER A 375 -5.37 -9.23 18.70
N LYS A 376 -5.34 -8.33 19.68
CA LYS A 376 -4.16 -7.52 19.99
C LYS A 376 -2.89 -8.32 20.38
N PHE A 377 -3.01 -9.61 20.60
CA PHE A 377 -1.89 -10.50 20.94
C PHE A 377 -1.24 -11.12 19.69
N VAL A 378 -1.77 -10.83 18.50
CA VAL A 378 -1.24 -11.35 17.23
C VAL A 378 -1.02 -10.15 16.32
N PHE A 379 0.20 -10.00 15.79
CA PHE A 379 0.50 -8.96 14.83
C PHE A 379 -0.36 -9.16 13.57
N PHE A 380 -1.15 -8.14 13.24
CA PHE A 380 -2.17 -8.22 12.20
C PHE A 380 -1.72 -7.60 10.88
N GLY A 381 -0.56 -6.92 10.89
CA GLY A 381 0.01 -6.17 9.79
C GLY A 381 -0.37 -4.68 9.83
N ASP A 382 0.41 -3.89 9.13
CA ASP A 382 0.30 -2.43 9.09
C ASP A 382 -0.51 -1.93 7.89
N TYR A 383 -0.78 -2.78 6.91
CA TYR A 383 -1.51 -2.39 5.70
C TYR A 383 -2.27 -3.55 5.05
N ASN A 384 -3.23 -3.18 4.23
CA ASN A 384 -3.86 -3.97 3.18
C ASN A 384 -3.47 -3.39 1.82
N HIS A 385 -3.95 -3.97 0.74
CA HIS A 385 -3.70 -3.43 -0.59
C HIS A 385 -4.88 -3.67 -1.54
N ILE A 386 -4.98 -2.86 -2.58
CA ILE A 386 -5.93 -3.07 -3.69
C ILE A 386 -5.26 -2.67 -5.00
N SER A 387 -5.48 -3.44 -6.04
CA SER A 387 -4.99 -3.14 -7.38
C SER A 387 -6.13 -3.17 -8.38
N ALA A 388 -6.11 -2.26 -9.36
CA ALA A 388 -7.16 -2.13 -10.37
C ALA A 388 -6.57 -1.84 -11.76
N HIS A 389 -6.97 -2.59 -12.76
CA HIS A 389 -6.64 -2.32 -14.17
C HIS A 389 -7.64 -2.99 -15.11
N GLY A 390 -8.15 -2.25 -16.11
CA GLY A 390 -9.04 -2.77 -17.14
C GLY A 390 -10.36 -3.32 -16.60
N GLY A 391 -10.90 -2.74 -15.53
CA GLY A 391 -12.10 -3.19 -14.85
C GLY A 391 -11.90 -4.45 -14.00
N ILE A 392 -10.69 -4.97 -13.89
CA ILE A 392 -10.32 -6.02 -12.93
C ILE A 392 -9.83 -5.37 -11.66
N VAL A 393 -10.54 -5.57 -10.55
CA VAL A 393 -10.18 -4.99 -9.25
C VAL A 393 -9.96 -6.13 -8.25
N ARG A 394 -8.83 -6.11 -7.58
CA ARG A 394 -8.42 -7.14 -6.61
C ARG A 394 -7.96 -6.48 -5.31
N PRO A 395 -8.85 -6.37 -4.32
CA PRO A 395 -8.44 -6.09 -2.95
C PRO A 395 -7.75 -7.30 -2.36
N ILE A 396 -6.81 -7.08 -1.45
CA ILE A 396 -6.17 -8.13 -0.67
C ILE A 396 -6.10 -7.69 0.79
N TRP A 397 -6.48 -8.59 1.71
CA TRP A 397 -6.54 -8.26 3.12
C TRP A 397 -6.15 -9.43 4.01
N THR A 398 -5.67 -9.10 5.20
CA THR A 398 -5.47 -10.04 6.29
C THR A 398 -6.80 -10.33 6.99
N ARG A 399 -7.01 -11.58 7.35
CA ARG A 399 -8.12 -12.05 8.18
C ARG A 399 -7.60 -12.92 9.30
N MET A 400 -8.23 -12.83 10.46
CA MET A 400 -7.91 -13.67 11.61
C MET A 400 -9.10 -14.56 11.97
N GLU A 401 -8.82 -15.81 12.27
CA GLU A 401 -9.82 -16.76 12.78
C GLU A 401 -9.18 -17.64 13.85
N ASN A 402 -9.68 -17.49 15.09
CA ASN A 402 -9.12 -18.17 16.28
C ASN A 402 -7.60 -17.96 16.46
N GLY A 403 -7.11 -16.73 16.21
CA GLY A 403 -5.70 -16.39 16.30
C GLY A 403 -4.85 -16.82 15.10
N ALA A 404 -5.42 -17.52 14.12
CA ALA A 404 -4.73 -17.91 12.88
C ALA A 404 -4.96 -16.86 11.78
N LEU A 405 -3.87 -16.40 11.18
CA LEU A 405 -3.90 -15.45 10.09
C LEU A 405 -4.14 -16.12 8.74
N SER A 406 -4.79 -15.39 7.85
CA SER A 406 -5.00 -15.80 6.45
C SER A 406 -5.13 -14.57 5.57
N VAL A 407 -4.74 -14.70 4.32
CA VAL A 407 -4.82 -13.66 3.29
C VAL A 407 -5.87 -14.02 2.27
N TRP A 408 -6.74 -13.06 1.97
CA TRP A 408 -7.90 -13.21 1.11
C TRP A 408 -7.95 -12.12 0.03
N THR A 409 -8.61 -12.43 -1.08
CA THR A 409 -9.01 -11.47 -2.11
C THR A 409 -10.48 -11.62 -2.45
N ALA A 410 -11.04 -10.62 -3.13
CA ALA A 410 -12.38 -10.69 -3.73
C ALA A 410 -12.30 -10.52 -5.24
N ILE A 411 -13.17 -11.23 -5.96
CA ILE A 411 -13.32 -11.11 -7.40
C ILE A 411 -14.27 -9.95 -7.68
N MET A 412 -13.70 -8.81 -8.05
CA MET A 412 -14.46 -7.61 -8.41
C MET A 412 -14.18 -7.28 -9.89
N ASP A 413 -15.08 -7.72 -10.77
CA ASP A 413 -14.94 -7.56 -12.21
C ASP A 413 -15.98 -6.52 -12.70
N PHE A 414 -15.51 -5.36 -13.15
CA PHE A 414 -16.32 -4.26 -13.68
C PHE A 414 -16.08 -4.03 -15.19
N ARG A 415 -15.62 -5.06 -15.90
CA ARG A 415 -15.35 -4.98 -17.33
C ARG A 415 -16.67 -4.70 -18.07
N ILE A 416 -16.63 -3.73 -18.97
CA ILE A 416 -17.70 -3.58 -19.97
C ILE A 416 -17.53 -4.76 -20.94
N PRO A 417 -18.54 -5.64 -21.12
CA PRO A 417 -18.45 -6.73 -22.09
C PRO A 417 -18.14 -6.17 -23.46
N GLY A 418 -17.17 -6.78 -24.16
CA GLY A 418 -16.88 -6.45 -25.54
C GLY A 418 -18.07 -6.76 -26.47
N PRO A 419 -18.13 -6.20 -27.67
CA PRO A 419 -19.20 -6.50 -28.63
C PRO A 419 -19.24 -8.03 -28.89
N GLY A 420 -20.28 -8.72 -28.40
CA GLY A 420 -20.47 -10.15 -28.53
C GLY A 420 -20.23 -11.01 -27.28
N GLU A 421 -19.72 -10.43 -26.20
CA GLU A 421 -19.69 -11.09 -24.89
C GLU A 421 -21.04 -10.89 -24.16
N LYS A 422 -21.62 -11.97 -23.63
CA LYS A 422 -22.84 -11.86 -22.83
C LYS A 422 -22.50 -11.19 -21.50
N GLU A 423 -23.32 -10.19 -21.07
CA GLU A 423 -23.31 -9.73 -19.68
C GLU A 423 -23.41 -10.93 -18.74
N MET A 424 -22.43 -11.11 -17.88
CA MET A 424 -22.62 -11.96 -16.71
C MET A 424 -23.64 -11.24 -15.82
N GLN A 425 -24.83 -11.80 -15.71
CA GLN A 425 -25.89 -11.30 -14.84
C GLN A 425 -25.37 -11.29 -13.40
N ASP A 426 -25.58 -10.16 -12.73
CA ASP A 426 -25.33 -9.87 -11.31
C ASP A 426 -25.93 -10.90 -10.35
#